data_f2a01e0a11478e6936d02b99f8c20229
#
_entry.id   f2a01e0a11478e6936d02b99f8c20229
#
_cell.length_a   1.000
_cell.length_b   1.000
_cell.length_c   1.000
_cell.angle_alpha   90.00
_cell.angle_beta   90.00
_cell.angle_gamma   90.00
#
_symmetry.space_group_name_H-M   'P 1'
#
loop_
_entity.id
_entity.type
_entity.pdbx_description
1 polymer ?
#
loop_
_entity_poly.entity_id
_entity_poly.type
_entity_poly.pdbx_seq_one_letter_code
_entity_poly.pdbx_strand_id
1 'polypeptide(L)'
;KLPVTVLSRCLQFTLQKLTHEEILGQLKFIMDAESLKYEEIALSQIADFGNGSMRDALSLLDQSISYGNGTVMAKDIKAMLGLVHHDDILTLATHLLNQDAEAVINFVKDLSHKGEDLTHALKDLTSLFHQISIAQIIDNTQISDEIKALATQISNQDLQLFYHMAI
;
A
#
# COMPACT_ATOMS: atom_id res chain seq x y z
N LYS A 1 24.79 -3.53 -17.19
CA LYS A 1 24.59 -4.78 -18.00
C LYS A 1 25.94 -5.46 -18.12
N LEU A 2 26.01 -6.76 -17.81
CA LEU A 2 27.23 -7.56 -17.98
C LEU A 2 27.44 -7.89 -19.47
N PRO A 3 28.71 -7.90 -19.96
CA PRO A 3 29.01 -8.29 -21.34
C PRO A 3 28.61 -9.76 -21.61
N VAL A 4 28.15 -10.03 -22.84
CA VAL A 4 27.71 -11.37 -23.24
C VAL A 4 28.81 -12.42 -23.10
N THR A 5 30.07 -12.01 -23.30
CA THR A 5 31.26 -12.89 -23.12
C THR A 5 31.47 -13.37 -21.69
N VAL A 6 31.00 -12.61 -20.67
CA VAL A 6 31.01 -13.02 -19.27
C VAL A 6 29.82 -13.94 -19.00
N LEU A 7 28.64 -13.60 -19.50
CA LEU A 7 27.40 -14.37 -19.30
C LEU A 7 27.54 -15.80 -19.87
N SER A 8 28.22 -15.96 -21.00
CA SER A 8 28.42 -17.29 -21.64
C SER A 8 29.35 -18.24 -20.85
N ARG A 9 30.06 -17.74 -19.84
CA ARG A 9 31.04 -18.50 -19.04
C ARG A 9 30.65 -18.60 -17.56
N CYS A 10 29.48 -18.06 -17.19
CA CYS A 10 28.97 -18.07 -15.83
C CYS A 10 27.67 -18.86 -15.76
N LEU A 11 27.45 -19.53 -14.63
CA LEU A 11 26.14 -20.03 -14.28
C LEU A 11 25.30 -18.86 -13.79
N GLN A 12 24.11 -18.72 -14.37
CA GLN A 12 23.17 -17.67 -14.00
C GLN A 12 22.10 -18.25 -13.08
N PHE A 13 21.97 -17.65 -11.90
CA PHE A 13 20.89 -17.96 -10.95
C PHE A 13 19.95 -16.78 -10.88
N THR A 14 18.68 -17.03 -11.13
CA THR A 14 17.63 -16.02 -10.93
C THR A 14 17.18 -16.06 -9.47
N LEU A 15 17.45 -15.02 -8.72
CA LEU A 15 16.90 -14.85 -7.38
C LEU A 15 15.47 -14.31 -7.52
N GLN A 16 14.53 -15.03 -6.90
CA GLN A 16 13.14 -14.59 -6.83
C GLN A 16 12.98 -13.59 -5.69
N LYS A 17 11.98 -12.69 -5.83
CA LYS A 17 11.53 -11.87 -4.73
C LYS A 17 10.90 -12.74 -3.67
N LEU A 18 11.07 -12.36 -2.42
CA LEU A 18 10.39 -13.02 -1.30
C LEU A 18 8.90 -12.72 -1.34
N THR A 19 8.11 -13.68 -0.89
CA THR A 19 6.68 -13.46 -0.70
C THR A 19 6.42 -12.59 0.53
N HIS A 20 5.23 -11.99 0.60
CA HIS A 20 4.80 -11.25 1.78
C HIS A 20 4.89 -12.09 3.06
N GLU A 21 4.44 -13.35 2.99
CA GLU A 21 4.43 -14.29 4.13
C GLU A 21 5.84 -14.63 4.63
N GLU A 22 6.80 -14.82 3.72
CA GLU A 22 8.20 -15.08 4.08
C GLU A 22 8.82 -13.88 4.78
N ILE A 23 8.57 -12.66 4.30
CA ILE A 23 9.06 -11.43 4.93
C ILE A 23 8.40 -11.26 6.30
N LEU A 24 7.07 -11.36 6.37
CA LEU A 24 6.32 -11.21 7.62
C LEU A 24 6.77 -12.22 8.68
N GLY A 25 6.97 -13.48 8.28
CA GLY A 25 7.48 -14.54 9.17
C GLY A 25 8.85 -14.21 9.74
N GLN A 26 9.76 -13.69 8.93
CA GLN A 26 11.09 -13.29 9.38
C GLN A 26 11.07 -12.07 10.29
N LEU A 27 10.21 -11.08 10.00
CA LEU A 27 10.04 -9.90 10.86
C LEU A 27 9.52 -10.29 12.24
N LYS A 28 8.50 -11.17 12.30
CA LYS A 28 7.99 -11.72 13.57
C LYS A 28 9.07 -12.44 14.35
N PHE A 29 9.83 -13.31 13.70
CA PHE A 29 10.92 -14.04 14.34
C PHE A 29 11.95 -13.10 14.99
N ILE A 30 12.32 -12.02 14.32
CA ILE A 30 13.27 -11.03 14.84
C ILE A 30 12.68 -10.28 16.05
N MET A 31 11.44 -9.81 15.95
CA MET A 31 10.78 -9.09 17.03
C MET A 31 10.61 -9.94 18.29
N ASP A 32 10.30 -11.22 18.12
CA ASP A 32 10.17 -12.18 19.22
C ASP A 32 11.55 -12.47 19.84
N ALA A 33 12.60 -12.65 19.02
CA ALA A 33 13.98 -12.88 19.48
C ALA A 33 14.52 -11.70 20.29
N GLU A 34 14.23 -10.47 19.89
CA GLU A 34 14.61 -9.24 20.58
C GLU A 34 13.66 -8.88 21.73
N SER A 35 12.57 -9.66 21.93
CA SER A 35 11.54 -9.43 22.95
C SER A 35 10.90 -8.04 22.88
N LEU A 36 10.74 -7.52 21.66
CA LEU A 36 10.13 -6.23 21.37
C LEU A 36 8.62 -6.37 21.16
N LYS A 37 7.87 -5.34 21.54
CA LYS A 37 6.40 -5.32 21.34
C LYS A 37 6.04 -4.83 19.95
N TYR A 38 5.10 -5.50 19.32
CA TYR A 38 4.63 -5.14 17.98
C TYR A 38 3.16 -5.44 17.77
N GLU A 39 2.56 -4.76 16.83
CA GLU A 39 1.27 -5.12 16.24
C GLU A 39 1.50 -5.91 14.93
N GLU A 40 0.80 -7.01 14.75
CA GLU A 40 0.92 -7.84 13.54
C GLU A 40 0.63 -7.04 12.27
N ILE A 41 -0.35 -6.14 12.32
CA ILE A 41 -0.69 -5.22 11.22
C ILE A 41 0.49 -4.33 10.85
N ALA A 42 1.27 -3.85 11.83
CA ALA A 42 2.45 -3.03 11.59
C ALA A 42 3.52 -3.80 10.82
N LEU A 43 3.81 -5.05 11.22
CA LEU A 43 4.77 -5.91 10.52
C LEU A 43 4.29 -6.28 9.11
N SER A 44 2.99 -6.48 8.92
CA SER A 44 2.40 -6.71 7.61
C SER A 44 2.60 -5.50 6.69
N GLN A 45 2.39 -4.28 7.19
CA GLN A 45 2.67 -3.06 6.44
C GLN A 45 4.15 -2.96 6.03
N ILE A 46 5.08 -3.24 6.96
CA ILE A 46 6.52 -3.25 6.65
C ILE A 46 6.84 -4.30 5.57
N ALA A 47 6.23 -5.48 5.62
CA ALA A 47 6.43 -6.53 4.63
C ALA A 47 5.94 -6.11 3.23
N ASP A 48 4.80 -5.42 3.14
CA ASP A 48 4.26 -4.87 1.90
C ASP A 48 5.21 -3.84 1.29
N PHE A 49 5.71 -2.91 2.12
CA PHE A 49 6.68 -1.89 1.70
C PHE A 49 8.03 -2.46 1.30
N GLY A 50 8.45 -3.59 1.88
CA GLY A 50 9.65 -4.32 1.51
C GLY A 50 9.62 -4.84 0.07
N ASN A 51 8.43 -4.94 -0.55
CA ASN A 51 8.21 -5.27 -1.96
C ASN A 51 9.05 -6.47 -2.44
N GLY A 52 9.14 -7.51 -1.60
CA GLY A 52 9.90 -8.73 -1.86
C GLY A 52 11.41 -8.63 -1.55
N SER A 53 11.87 -7.52 -0.96
CA SER A 53 13.24 -7.30 -0.49
C SER A 53 13.31 -7.39 1.03
N MET A 54 13.94 -8.44 1.55
CA MET A 54 14.18 -8.56 2.99
C MET A 54 15.04 -7.42 3.53
N ARG A 55 16.02 -6.96 2.76
CA ARG A 55 16.89 -5.86 3.17
C ARG A 55 16.10 -4.57 3.42
N ASP A 56 15.18 -4.24 2.52
CA ASP A 56 14.38 -3.02 2.63
C ASP A 56 13.38 -3.15 3.78
N ALA A 57 12.75 -4.32 3.95
CA ALA A 57 11.87 -4.61 5.08
C ALA A 57 12.60 -4.49 6.44
N LEU A 58 13.82 -5.03 6.55
CA LEU A 58 14.62 -4.90 7.77
C LEU A 58 15.05 -3.46 8.05
N SER A 59 15.39 -2.69 7.02
CA SER A 59 15.72 -1.28 7.17
C SER A 59 14.53 -0.47 7.67
N LEU A 60 13.32 -0.78 7.18
CA LEU A 60 12.09 -0.17 7.67
C LEU A 60 11.76 -0.60 9.10
N LEU A 61 12.01 -1.87 9.45
CA LEU A 61 11.82 -2.37 10.80
C LEU A 61 12.70 -1.62 11.80
N ASP A 62 14.02 -1.46 11.52
CA ASP A 62 14.96 -0.74 12.36
C ASP A 62 14.54 0.73 12.57
N GLN A 63 14.10 1.39 11.49
CA GLN A 63 13.55 2.75 11.57
C GLN A 63 12.29 2.79 12.45
N SER A 64 11.41 1.80 12.30
CA SER A 64 10.16 1.72 13.06
C SER A 64 10.41 1.49 14.55
N ILE A 65 11.34 0.61 14.90
CA ILE A 65 11.75 0.38 16.30
C ILE A 65 12.31 1.67 16.91
N SER A 66 13.14 2.40 16.16
CA SER A 66 13.71 3.66 16.60
C SER A 66 12.66 4.75 16.76
N TYR A 67 11.72 4.85 15.83
CA TYR A 67 10.62 5.82 15.86
C TYR A 67 9.64 5.55 17.02
N GLY A 68 9.29 4.28 17.24
CA GLY A 68 8.36 3.83 18.27
C GLY A 68 8.99 3.58 19.65
N ASN A 69 10.27 4.02 19.87
CA ASN A 69 10.99 3.82 21.14
C ASN A 69 10.97 2.36 21.63
N GLY A 70 11.27 1.41 20.76
CA GLY A 70 11.31 -0.02 21.06
C GLY A 70 9.97 -0.74 20.90
N THR A 71 8.97 -0.08 20.31
CA THR A 71 7.69 -0.70 19.95
C THR A 71 7.36 -0.46 18.47
N VAL A 72 6.68 -1.41 17.84
CA VAL A 72 6.29 -1.28 16.43
C VAL A 72 4.77 -1.31 16.32
N MET A 73 4.17 -0.12 16.14
CA MET A 73 2.72 0.07 16.10
C MET A 73 2.29 0.54 14.71
N ALA A 74 1.12 0.09 14.26
CA ALA A 74 0.62 0.43 12.92
C ALA A 74 0.47 1.94 12.67
N LYS A 75 0.06 2.69 13.70
CA LYS A 75 -0.03 4.16 13.64
C LYS A 75 1.31 4.82 13.38
N ASP A 76 2.38 4.29 14.00
CA ASP A 76 3.73 4.86 13.89
C ASP A 76 4.33 4.57 12.51
N ILE A 77 4.04 3.38 11.95
CA ILE A 77 4.42 3.02 10.57
C ILE A 77 3.77 3.98 9.57
N LYS A 78 2.46 4.20 9.71
CA LYS A 78 1.74 5.14 8.83
C LYS A 78 2.34 6.55 8.89
N ALA A 79 2.58 7.06 10.08
CA ALA A 79 3.17 8.40 10.28
C ALA A 79 4.60 8.48 9.71
N MET A 80 5.42 7.45 9.93
CA MET A 80 6.81 7.40 9.45
C MET A 80 6.90 7.34 7.92
N LEU A 81 6.00 6.60 7.30
CA LEU A 81 5.97 6.41 5.84
C LEU A 81 5.15 7.47 5.11
N GLY A 82 4.50 8.39 5.83
CA GLY A 82 3.64 9.41 5.24
C GLY A 82 2.46 8.81 4.46
N LEU A 83 1.90 7.72 4.98
CA LEU A 83 0.79 7.04 4.31
C LEU A 83 -0.51 7.77 4.50
N VAL A 84 -1.20 7.98 3.40
CA VAL A 84 -2.55 8.55 3.40
C VAL A 84 -3.50 7.63 4.18
N HIS A 85 -4.34 8.21 5.01
CA HIS A 85 -5.34 7.44 5.73
C HIS A 85 -6.38 6.86 4.76
N HIS A 86 -6.89 5.67 5.07
CA HIS A 86 -7.92 5.01 4.25
C HIS A 86 -9.15 5.90 4.04
N ASP A 87 -9.55 6.62 5.09
CA ASP A 87 -10.68 7.55 5.05
C ASP A 87 -10.42 8.72 4.08
N ASP A 88 -9.18 9.16 3.97
CA ASP A 88 -8.78 10.21 3.02
C ASP A 88 -8.85 9.69 1.57
N ILE A 89 -8.49 8.42 1.33
CA ILE A 89 -8.66 7.78 0.01
C ILE A 89 -10.13 7.62 -0.36
N LEU A 90 -10.99 7.23 0.60
CA LEU A 90 -12.45 7.16 0.39
C LEU A 90 -13.04 8.55 0.10
N THR A 91 -12.58 9.58 0.80
CA THR A 91 -12.99 10.96 0.58
C THR A 91 -12.58 11.45 -0.81
N LEU A 92 -11.32 11.19 -1.22
CA LEU A 92 -10.83 11.51 -2.55
C LEU A 92 -11.63 10.80 -3.65
N ALA A 93 -11.90 9.50 -3.46
CA ALA A 93 -12.74 8.74 -4.37
C ALA A 93 -14.15 9.34 -4.48
N THR A 94 -14.75 9.71 -3.35
CA THR A 94 -16.08 10.33 -3.32
C THR A 94 -16.12 11.65 -4.10
N HIS A 95 -15.10 12.52 -3.95
CA HIS A 95 -15.00 13.75 -4.73
C HIS A 95 -14.87 13.48 -6.24
N LEU A 96 -14.07 12.46 -6.62
CA LEU A 96 -13.94 12.04 -8.01
C LEU A 96 -15.26 11.51 -8.59
N LEU A 97 -15.98 10.66 -7.84
CA LEU A 97 -17.26 10.09 -8.26
C LEU A 97 -18.33 11.17 -8.42
N ASN A 98 -18.31 12.21 -7.58
CA ASN A 98 -19.20 13.37 -7.69
C ASN A 98 -18.78 14.37 -8.76
N GLN A 99 -17.67 14.12 -9.48
CA GLN A 99 -17.11 15.02 -10.51
C GLN A 99 -16.79 16.43 -9.98
N ASP A 100 -16.50 16.55 -8.68
CA ASP A 100 -16.14 17.80 -8.03
C ASP A 100 -14.63 18.07 -8.18
N ALA A 101 -14.25 18.63 -9.32
CA ALA A 101 -12.85 18.90 -9.65
C ALA A 101 -12.18 19.87 -8.67
N GLU A 102 -12.93 20.85 -8.14
CA GLU A 102 -12.40 21.83 -7.19
C GLU A 102 -12.06 21.14 -5.85
N ALA A 103 -12.96 20.33 -5.33
CA ALA A 103 -12.73 19.56 -4.11
C ALA A 103 -11.54 18.59 -4.27
N VAL A 104 -11.43 17.89 -5.40
CA VAL A 104 -10.29 16.98 -5.70
C VAL A 104 -8.97 17.76 -5.65
N ILE A 105 -8.87 18.90 -6.37
CA ILE A 105 -7.63 19.68 -6.44
C ILE A 105 -7.24 20.21 -5.05
N ASN A 106 -8.20 20.73 -4.30
CA ASN A 106 -7.94 21.26 -2.97
C ASN A 106 -7.51 20.15 -2.01
N PHE A 107 -8.19 18.99 -2.04
CA PHE A 107 -7.86 17.85 -1.21
C PHE A 107 -6.45 17.29 -1.49
N VAL A 108 -6.07 17.16 -2.77
CA VAL A 108 -4.71 16.72 -3.16
C VAL A 108 -3.64 17.74 -2.70
N LYS A 109 -3.93 19.04 -2.77
CA LYS A 109 -3.01 20.07 -2.22
C LYS A 109 -2.84 19.91 -0.71
N ASP A 110 -3.91 19.67 0.01
CA ASP A 110 -3.88 19.49 1.46
C ASP A 110 -3.05 18.24 1.85
N LEU A 111 -3.22 17.11 1.15
CA LEU A 111 -2.39 15.91 1.31
C LEU A 111 -0.90 16.20 1.06
N SER A 112 -0.60 16.94 -0.01
CA SER A 112 0.77 17.36 -0.34
C SER A 112 1.36 18.28 0.73
N HIS A 113 0.59 19.21 1.29
CA HIS A 113 1.04 20.08 2.39
C HIS A 113 1.29 19.32 3.70
N LYS A 114 0.56 18.24 3.95
CA LYS A 114 0.78 17.34 5.08
C LYS A 114 2.05 16.47 4.90
N GLY A 115 2.66 16.47 3.70
CA GLY A 115 3.84 15.67 3.39
C GLY A 115 3.52 14.20 3.10
N GLU A 116 2.29 13.88 2.73
CA GLU A 116 1.87 12.52 2.42
C GLU A 116 2.36 12.07 1.04
N ASP A 117 2.61 10.77 0.88
CA ASP A 117 3.09 10.18 -0.38
C ASP A 117 1.93 10.07 -1.39
N LEU A 118 1.85 11.03 -2.30
CA LEU A 118 0.83 11.06 -3.35
C LEU A 118 0.94 9.88 -4.33
N THR A 119 2.15 9.32 -4.50
CA THR A 119 2.33 8.12 -5.35
C THR A 119 1.68 6.90 -4.70
N HIS A 120 1.82 6.79 -3.38
CA HIS A 120 1.16 5.73 -2.63
C HIS A 120 -0.35 5.93 -2.59
N ALA A 121 -0.80 7.17 -2.37
CA ALA A 121 -2.22 7.53 -2.43
C ALA A 121 -2.88 7.13 -3.77
N LEU A 122 -2.17 7.33 -4.89
CA LEU A 122 -2.65 6.91 -6.22
C LEU A 122 -2.76 5.39 -6.35
N LYS A 123 -1.82 4.64 -5.79
CA LYS A 123 -1.88 3.16 -5.76
C LYS A 123 -3.06 2.66 -4.92
N ASP A 124 -3.28 3.27 -3.77
CA ASP A 124 -4.40 2.92 -2.89
C ASP A 124 -5.74 3.26 -3.55
N LEU A 125 -5.83 4.41 -4.24
CA LEU A 125 -7.00 4.79 -5.01
C LEU A 125 -7.26 3.80 -6.16
N THR A 126 -6.22 3.37 -6.87
CA THR A 126 -6.32 2.35 -7.93
C THR A 126 -6.81 1.02 -7.35
N SER A 127 -6.29 0.61 -6.20
CA SER A 127 -6.74 -0.59 -5.49
C SER A 127 -8.21 -0.48 -5.06
N LEU A 128 -8.64 0.69 -4.59
CA LEU A 128 -10.04 0.97 -4.23
C LEU A 128 -10.96 0.85 -5.46
N PHE A 129 -10.59 1.43 -6.60
CA PHE A 129 -11.37 1.31 -7.83
C PHE A 129 -11.48 -0.15 -8.30
N HIS A 130 -10.42 -0.94 -8.13
CA HIS A 130 -10.47 -2.37 -8.40
C HIS A 130 -11.46 -3.10 -7.48
N GLN A 131 -11.46 -2.80 -6.18
CA GLN A 131 -12.40 -3.37 -5.22
C GLN A 131 -13.85 -2.97 -5.53
N ILE A 132 -14.08 -1.71 -5.92
CA ILE A 132 -15.39 -1.23 -6.36
C ILE A 132 -15.85 -2.00 -7.61
N SER A 133 -14.96 -2.24 -8.59
CA SER A 133 -15.27 -3.03 -9.78
C SER A 133 -15.67 -4.48 -9.44
N ILE A 134 -14.99 -5.10 -8.49
CA ILE A 134 -15.35 -6.43 -7.98
C ILE A 134 -16.72 -6.39 -7.31
N ALA A 135 -16.99 -5.38 -6.49
CA ALA A 135 -18.25 -5.21 -5.78
C ALA A 135 -19.47 -5.04 -6.72
N GLN A 136 -19.24 -4.46 -7.91
CA GLN A 136 -20.30 -4.34 -8.93
C GLN A 136 -20.67 -5.66 -9.61
N ILE A 137 -19.73 -6.64 -9.61
CA ILE A 137 -19.89 -7.91 -10.34
C ILE A 137 -20.25 -9.05 -9.40
N ILE A 138 -19.68 -9.05 -8.20
CA ILE A 138 -19.78 -10.17 -7.25
C ILE A 138 -20.35 -9.64 -5.94
N ASP A 139 -21.49 -10.23 -5.52
CA ASP A 139 -22.03 -9.98 -4.18
C ASP A 139 -21.20 -10.75 -3.15
N ASN A 140 -20.07 -10.15 -2.73
CA ASN A 140 -19.13 -10.75 -1.81
C ASN A 140 -19.31 -10.16 -0.39
N THR A 141 -19.50 -11.04 0.58
CA THR A 141 -19.66 -10.67 2.00
C THR A 141 -18.38 -10.11 2.64
N GLN A 142 -17.22 -10.25 1.98
CA GLN A 142 -15.93 -9.73 2.47
C GLN A 142 -15.66 -8.26 2.12
N ILE A 143 -16.51 -7.65 1.26
CA ILE A 143 -16.37 -6.25 0.86
C ILE A 143 -17.12 -5.37 1.86
N SER A 144 -16.48 -4.28 2.33
CA SER A 144 -17.09 -3.35 3.28
C SER A 144 -18.35 -2.68 2.71
N ASP A 145 -19.27 -2.31 3.59
CA ASP A 145 -20.52 -1.66 3.18
C ASP A 145 -20.27 -0.28 2.55
N GLU A 146 -19.18 0.39 2.91
CA GLU A 146 -18.75 1.66 2.30
C GLU A 146 -18.39 1.50 0.83
N ILE A 147 -17.62 0.45 0.49
CA ILE A 147 -17.26 0.15 -0.90
C ILE A 147 -18.49 -0.25 -1.71
N LYS A 148 -19.40 -1.02 -1.12
CA LYS A 148 -20.69 -1.36 -1.76
C LYS A 148 -21.53 -0.13 -2.03
N ALA A 149 -21.58 0.82 -1.11
CA ALA A 149 -22.26 2.09 -1.30
C ALA A 149 -21.68 2.90 -2.47
N LEU A 150 -20.35 2.98 -2.57
CA LEU A 150 -19.65 3.62 -3.69
C LEU A 150 -19.92 2.89 -5.01
N ALA A 151 -19.96 1.55 -5.00
CA ALA A 151 -20.22 0.73 -6.18
C ALA A 151 -21.61 0.99 -6.82
N THR A 152 -22.59 1.40 -6.01
CA THR A 152 -23.93 1.74 -6.50
C THR A 152 -24.02 3.15 -7.10
N GLN A 153 -23.06 4.05 -6.79
CA GLN A 153 -23.09 5.46 -7.19
C GLN A 153 -22.43 5.72 -8.54
N ILE A 154 -21.61 4.80 -9.03
CA ILE A 154 -20.82 4.98 -10.24
C ILE A 154 -21.22 3.97 -11.32
N SER A 155 -21.27 4.42 -12.59
CA SER A 155 -21.43 3.52 -13.72
C SER A 155 -20.15 2.69 -13.95
N ASN A 156 -20.30 1.44 -14.45
CA ASN A 156 -19.14 0.59 -14.77
C ASN A 156 -18.22 1.25 -15.81
N GLN A 157 -18.76 2.05 -16.74
CA GLN A 157 -17.97 2.76 -17.75
C GLN A 157 -17.11 3.85 -17.16
N ASP A 158 -17.65 4.67 -16.27
CA ASP A 158 -16.91 5.76 -15.61
C ASP A 158 -15.85 5.19 -14.66
N LEU A 159 -16.18 4.12 -13.94
CA LEU A 159 -15.22 3.44 -13.06
C LEU A 159 -14.03 2.88 -13.86
N GLN A 160 -14.28 2.24 -15.01
CA GLN A 160 -13.21 1.77 -15.88
C GLN A 160 -12.35 2.91 -16.40
N LEU A 161 -12.95 4.06 -16.74
CA LEU A 161 -12.22 5.25 -17.17
C LEU A 161 -11.27 5.73 -16.06
N PHE A 162 -11.77 5.89 -14.83
CA PHE A 162 -10.94 6.31 -13.69
C PHE A 162 -9.82 5.30 -13.39
N TYR A 163 -10.14 4.01 -13.45
CA TYR A 163 -9.14 2.96 -13.26
C TYR A 163 -8.02 3.03 -14.31
N HIS A 164 -8.37 3.22 -15.60
CA HIS A 164 -7.38 3.37 -16.67
C HIS A 164 -6.55 4.64 -16.57
N MET A 165 -7.11 5.72 -16.02
CA MET A 165 -6.36 6.97 -15.80
C MET A 165 -5.41 6.89 -14.60
N ALA A 166 -5.65 5.98 -13.65
CA ALA A 166 -4.87 5.82 -12.43
C ALA A 166 -3.69 4.84 -12.57
N ILE A 167 -3.69 3.99 -13.60
CA ILE A 167 -2.61 3.05 -13.93
C ILE A 167 -1.53 3.74 -14.76
#